data_14e0cba53c4fbf80e59bc6d43bf872d2
#
_entry.id   14e0cba53c4fbf80e59bc6d43bf872d2
#
_cell.length_a   1.000
_cell.length_b   1.000
_cell.length_c   1.000
_cell.angle_alpha   90.00
_cell.angle_beta   90.00
_cell.angle_gamma   90.00
#
_symmetry.space_group_name_H-M   'P 1'
#
loop_
_entity.id
_entity.type
_entity.pdbx_description
1 polymer ?
#
loop_
_entity_poly.entity_id
_entity_poly.type
_entity_poly.pdbx_seq_one_letter_code
_entity_poly.pdbx_strand_id
1 'polypeptide(L)'
;RMAMRIVYVNESLAKQKAEEAVNSEIGVMTVSTDGAYHKVVDHNPWERFMPNWGDARISADLVCYMNGYSDPRREVYYDKSTFATKGAYKGTEDYVGLRRGIRQGQYNSWSQGYSCMKVTVSDNMLIFPASEVTFLRAEGALRGWNMGGTAKALYEEAVSLSFDER
;
A
#
# COMPACT_ATOMS: atom_id res chain seq x y z
N ARG A 1 -0.84 -12.87 -9.13
CA ARG A 1 -1.88 -11.89 -9.48
C ARG A 1 -2.83 -12.39 -10.57
N MET A 2 -2.32 -12.71 -11.75
CA MET A 2 -3.17 -13.10 -12.90
C MET A 2 -4.00 -14.35 -12.61
N ALA A 3 -3.40 -15.38 -12.02
CA ALA A 3 -4.12 -16.62 -11.65
C ALA A 3 -5.33 -16.30 -10.75
N MET A 4 -5.15 -15.52 -9.71
CA MET A 4 -6.24 -15.15 -8.78
C MET A 4 -7.35 -14.31 -9.43
N ARG A 5 -7.05 -13.55 -10.49
CA ARG A 5 -8.07 -12.77 -11.21
C ARG A 5 -9.01 -13.60 -12.07
N ILE A 6 -8.56 -14.75 -12.54
CA ILE A 6 -9.38 -15.63 -13.40
C ILE A 6 -10.16 -16.67 -12.61
N VAL A 7 -10.03 -16.72 -11.29
CA VAL A 7 -10.63 -17.78 -10.43
C VAL A 7 -12.13 -17.92 -10.62
N TYR A 8 -12.85 -16.83 -10.76
CA TYR A 8 -14.31 -16.83 -10.97
C TYR A 8 -14.74 -17.11 -12.40
N VAL A 9 -13.80 -17.15 -13.34
CA VAL A 9 -14.06 -17.47 -14.75
C VAL A 9 -13.64 -18.90 -15.06
N ASN A 10 -12.50 -19.33 -14.55
CA ASN A 10 -11.95 -20.67 -14.74
C ASN A 10 -11.07 -21.07 -13.55
N GLU A 11 -11.69 -21.66 -12.54
CA GLU A 11 -11.00 -22.03 -11.29
C GLU A 11 -9.92 -23.10 -11.52
N SER A 12 -10.16 -24.07 -12.41
CA SER A 12 -9.18 -25.12 -12.69
C SER A 12 -7.90 -24.55 -13.29
N LEU A 13 -8.02 -23.63 -14.24
CA LEU A 13 -6.87 -22.94 -14.83
C LEU A 13 -6.19 -22.02 -13.79
N ALA A 14 -6.96 -21.33 -12.98
CA ALA A 14 -6.44 -20.48 -11.90
C ALA A 14 -5.59 -21.29 -10.92
N LYS A 15 -6.11 -22.42 -10.44
CA LYS A 15 -5.39 -23.37 -9.58
C LYS A 15 -4.09 -23.84 -10.21
N GLN A 16 -4.19 -24.37 -11.44
CA GLN A 16 -3.00 -24.85 -12.15
C GLN A 16 -1.91 -23.79 -12.25
N LYS A 17 -2.26 -22.58 -12.67
CA LYS A 17 -1.29 -21.49 -12.84
C LYS A 17 -0.74 -20.94 -11.53
N ALA A 18 -1.52 -20.96 -10.47
CA ALA A 18 -1.05 -20.57 -9.15
C ALA A 18 -0.06 -21.60 -8.58
N GLU A 19 -0.39 -22.88 -8.66
CA GLU A 19 0.49 -23.96 -8.21
C GLU A 19 1.78 -24.05 -9.06
N GLU A 20 1.71 -23.87 -10.36
CA GLU A 20 2.90 -23.76 -11.24
C GLU A 20 3.81 -22.60 -10.81
N ALA A 21 3.25 -21.45 -10.48
CA ALA A 21 4.04 -20.29 -10.05
C ALA A 21 4.73 -20.53 -8.71
N VAL A 22 4.05 -21.15 -7.75
CA VAL A 22 4.60 -21.44 -6.42
C VAL A 22 5.69 -22.52 -6.47
N ASN A 23 5.52 -23.51 -7.34
CA ASN A 23 6.44 -24.64 -7.47
C ASN A 23 7.50 -24.41 -8.56
N SER A 24 7.66 -23.19 -9.08
CA SER A 24 8.68 -22.88 -10.05
C SER A 24 10.10 -23.05 -9.46
N GLU A 25 11.08 -23.39 -10.28
CA GLU A 25 12.49 -23.52 -9.84
C GLU A 25 13.05 -22.21 -9.27
N ILE A 26 12.55 -21.07 -9.73
CA ILE A 26 12.95 -19.73 -9.24
C ILE A 26 12.32 -19.44 -7.86
N GLY A 27 11.19 -20.08 -7.55
CA GLY A 27 10.45 -19.85 -6.34
C GLY A 27 9.55 -18.59 -6.38
N VAL A 28 9.14 -18.14 -5.23
CA VAL A 28 8.31 -16.93 -5.03
C VAL A 28 9.05 -15.93 -4.14
N MET A 29 8.61 -14.69 -4.16
CA MET A 29 9.09 -13.66 -3.23
C MET A 29 8.77 -14.07 -1.79
N THR A 30 9.78 -14.07 -0.91
CA THR A 30 9.66 -14.55 0.48
C THR A 30 10.13 -13.54 1.52
N VAL A 31 10.90 -12.55 1.11
CA VAL A 31 11.40 -11.49 1.99
C VAL A 31 11.04 -10.12 1.43
N SER A 32 10.97 -9.11 2.29
CA SER A 32 10.56 -7.75 1.91
C SER A 32 11.43 -7.14 0.80
N THR A 33 12.69 -7.54 0.72
CA THR A 33 13.63 -7.08 -0.33
C THR A 33 13.41 -7.71 -1.71
N ASP A 34 12.62 -8.78 -1.81
CA ASP A 34 12.31 -9.43 -3.09
C ASP A 34 11.29 -8.65 -3.93
N GLY A 35 10.69 -7.61 -3.36
CA GLY A 35 9.69 -6.80 -4.04
C GLY A 35 10.15 -6.28 -5.40
N ALA A 36 9.23 -6.28 -6.38
CA ALA A 36 9.51 -5.69 -7.69
C ALA A 36 9.36 -4.17 -7.63
N TYR A 37 10.46 -3.47 -7.88
CA TYR A 37 10.53 -2.02 -7.87
C TYR A 37 10.72 -1.46 -9.28
N HIS A 38 10.01 -0.38 -9.58
CA HIS A 38 10.38 0.49 -10.70
C HIS A 38 11.45 1.46 -10.21
N LYS A 39 12.63 1.36 -10.84
CA LYS A 39 13.73 2.29 -10.54
C LYS A 39 13.42 3.65 -11.13
N VAL A 40 13.36 4.66 -10.27
CA VAL A 40 13.17 6.03 -10.71
C VAL A 40 14.50 6.58 -11.25
N VAL A 41 14.46 7.07 -12.49
CA VAL A 41 15.66 7.59 -13.20
C VAL A 41 15.74 9.11 -13.12
N ASP A 42 14.58 9.79 -13.14
CA ASP A 42 14.51 11.26 -13.17
C ASP A 42 13.77 11.79 -11.94
N HIS A 43 12.47 11.56 -11.87
CA HIS A 43 11.61 12.13 -10.85
C HIS A 43 10.50 11.16 -10.46
N ASN A 44 10.36 10.86 -9.17
CA ASN A 44 9.26 10.02 -8.70
C ASN A 44 7.92 10.72 -8.97
N PRO A 45 7.01 10.09 -9.75
CA PRO A 45 5.73 10.71 -10.10
C PRO A 45 4.82 10.96 -8.90
N TRP A 46 4.90 10.18 -7.83
CA TRP A 46 4.12 10.41 -6.61
C TRP A 46 4.61 11.64 -5.85
N GLU A 47 5.93 11.88 -5.82
CA GLU A 47 6.49 13.10 -5.25
C GLU A 47 6.01 14.32 -6.03
N ARG A 48 6.07 14.26 -7.35
CA ARG A 48 5.59 15.34 -8.21
C ARG A 48 4.11 15.62 -7.99
N PHE A 49 3.30 14.59 -7.96
CA PHE A 49 1.83 14.70 -7.88
C PHE A 49 1.33 15.15 -6.51
N MET A 50 1.90 14.63 -5.42
CA MET A 50 1.43 14.91 -4.06
C MET A 50 2.17 16.06 -3.37
N PRO A 51 3.44 15.90 -2.91
CA PRO A 51 4.07 16.98 -2.17
C PRO A 51 4.41 18.20 -3.05
N ASN A 52 4.88 18.00 -4.27
CA ASN A 52 5.36 19.09 -5.10
C ASN A 52 4.19 19.91 -5.70
N TRP A 53 3.33 19.31 -6.51
CA TRP A 53 2.20 20.02 -7.12
C TRP A 53 1.01 20.22 -6.17
N GLY A 54 0.85 19.36 -5.20
CA GLY A 54 -0.24 19.46 -4.25
C GLY A 54 -1.60 19.01 -4.79
N ASP A 55 -1.62 18.23 -5.87
CA ASP A 55 -2.84 17.80 -6.55
C ASP A 55 -3.64 16.74 -5.77
N ALA A 56 -2.99 16.05 -4.85
CA ALA A 56 -3.66 15.09 -3.99
C ALA A 56 -3.13 15.14 -2.54
N ARG A 57 -3.91 14.56 -1.65
CA ARG A 57 -3.58 14.33 -0.24
C ARG A 57 -4.07 12.96 0.17
N ILE A 58 -3.57 12.49 1.30
CA ILE A 58 -4.01 11.20 1.85
C ILE A 58 -5.48 11.31 2.25
N SER A 59 -6.27 10.26 1.96
CA SER A 59 -7.69 10.27 2.28
C SER A 59 -7.94 10.20 3.78
N ALA A 60 -8.99 10.91 4.23
CA ALA A 60 -9.40 10.89 5.63
C ALA A 60 -9.75 9.47 6.12
N ASP A 61 -10.35 8.64 5.27
CA ASP A 61 -10.72 7.26 5.63
C ASP A 61 -9.51 6.45 6.08
N LEU A 62 -8.43 6.49 5.29
CA LEU A 62 -7.20 5.76 5.61
C LEU A 62 -6.52 6.32 6.86
N VAL A 63 -6.38 7.64 6.96
CA VAL A 63 -5.73 8.27 8.11
C VAL A 63 -6.50 8.04 9.40
N CYS A 64 -7.84 8.14 9.38
CA CYS A 64 -8.68 7.84 10.55
C CYS A 64 -8.51 6.39 11.01
N TYR A 65 -8.41 5.46 10.07
CA TYR A 65 -8.16 4.05 10.38
C TYR A 65 -6.81 3.88 11.08
N MET A 66 -5.75 4.43 10.50
CA MET A 66 -4.39 4.32 11.05
C MET A 66 -4.25 5.04 12.40
N ASN A 67 -4.93 6.18 12.58
CA ASN A 67 -4.97 6.88 13.88
C ASN A 67 -5.72 6.07 14.93
N GLY A 68 -6.88 5.49 14.58
CA GLY A 68 -7.71 4.69 15.49
C GLY A 68 -7.01 3.45 16.03
N TYR A 69 -6.17 2.83 15.22
CA TYR A 69 -5.37 1.67 15.63
C TYR A 69 -3.95 2.02 16.09
N SER A 70 -3.59 3.29 16.14
CA SER A 70 -2.20 3.74 16.43
C SER A 70 -1.17 3.05 15.55
N ASP A 71 -1.51 2.85 14.26
CA ASP A 71 -0.68 2.10 13.31
C ASP A 71 0.68 2.80 13.14
N PRO A 72 1.80 2.14 13.46
CA PRO A 72 3.13 2.74 13.40
C PRO A 72 3.57 3.11 11.97
N ARG A 73 2.98 2.49 10.94
CA ARG A 73 3.31 2.77 9.53
C ARG A 73 2.95 4.19 9.12
N ARG A 74 1.99 4.87 9.80
CA ARG A 74 1.62 6.26 9.50
C ARG A 74 2.82 7.21 9.56
N GLU A 75 3.75 6.99 10.49
CA GLU A 75 4.95 7.82 10.66
C GLU A 75 5.97 7.63 9.54
N VAL A 76 5.92 6.48 8.89
CA VAL A 76 6.76 6.13 7.74
C VAL A 76 6.15 6.62 6.43
N TYR A 77 4.82 6.46 6.29
CA TYR A 77 4.14 6.74 5.04
C TYR A 77 3.77 8.19 4.82
N TYR A 78 3.56 8.97 5.91
CA TYR A 78 3.00 10.31 5.82
C TYR A 78 3.81 11.35 6.56
N ASP A 79 3.82 12.54 6.00
CA ASP A 79 4.20 13.75 6.72
C ASP A 79 3.05 14.19 7.63
N LYS A 80 3.41 14.77 8.79
CA LYS A 80 2.42 15.35 9.70
C LYS A 80 1.68 16.51 9.03
N SER A 81 0.43 16.70 9.41
CA SER A 81 -0.33 17.85 8.97
C SER A 81 0.27 19.15 9.49
N THR A 82 0.11 20.23 8.75
CA THR A 82 0.53 21.56 9.23
C THR A 82 -0.58 22.29 9.99
N PHE A 83 -1.76 21.70 10.15
CA PHE A 83 -2.87 22.28 10.89
C PHE A 83 -2.60 22.45 12.38
N ALA A 84 -1.72 21.65 12.96
CA ALA A 84 -1.30 21.81 14.34
C ALA A 84 -0.70 23.19 14.63
N THR A 85 -0.13 23.84 13.61
CA THR A 85 0.53 25.16 13.73
C THR A 85 -0.21 26.28 13.03
N LYS A 86 -1.14 25.98 12.11
CA LYS A 86 -1.80 26.98 11.25
C LYS A 86 -3.30 26.73 11.10
N GLY A 87 -4.07 27.81 11.11
CA GLY A 87 -5.47 27.82 10.70
C GLY A 87 -6.48 27.30 11.73
N ALA A 88 -7.70 27.01 11.27
CA ALA A 88 -8.86 26.67 12.10
C ALA A 88 -8.74 25.32 12.85
N TYR A 89 -7.79 24.49 12.47
CA TYR A 89 -7.58 23.15 13.04
C TYR A 89 -6.32 23.09 13.95
N LYS A 90 -5.85 24.25 14.40
CA LYS A 90 -4.71 24.33 15.33
C LYS A 90 -4.96 23.47 16.56
N GLY A 91 -3.99 22.60 16.87
CA GLY A 91 -4.07 21.68 18.02
C GLY A 91 -4.79 20.35 17.73
N THR A 92 -5.14 20.08 16.47
CA THR A 92 -5.68 18.78 16.08
C THR A 92 -4.59 17.73 15.86
N GLU A 93 -5.00 16.53 15.54
CA GLU A 93 -4.16 15.36 15.30
C GLU A 93 -2.93 15.64 14.42
N ASP A 94 -1.81 14.99 14.73
CA ASP A 94 -0.57 15.07 13.94
C ASP A 94 -0.76 14.66 12.47
N TYR A 95 -1.67 13.70 12.23
CA TYR A 95 -1.99 13.20 10.90
C TYR A 95 -3.45 13.47 10.59
N VAL A 96 -3.72 14.26 9.57
CA VAL A 96 -5.06 14.64 9.14
C VAL A 96 -5.22 14.35 7.65
N GLY A 97 -6.16 13.47 7.32
CA GLY A 97 -6.50 13.13 5.94
C GLY A 97 -7.56 14.02 5.33
N LEU A 98 -7.51 14.19 4.01
CA LEU A 98 -8.47 14.96 3.26
C LEU A 98 -9.72 14.13 2.99
N ARG A 99 -10.91 14.67 3.33
CA ARG A 99 -12.19 14.02 3.05
C ARG A 99 -12.46 13.95 1.55
N ARG A 100 -12.86 12.79 1.05
CA ARG A 100 -13.26 12.62 -0.36
C ARG A 100 -14.56 13.39 -0.68
N GLY A 101 -14.74 13.77 -1.93
CA GLY A 101 -15.95 14.43 -2.42
C GLY A 101 -16.08 15.91 -2.09
N ILE A 102 -15.00 16.57 -1.67
CA ILE A 102 -15.01 18.04 -1.51
C ILE A 102 -15.06 18.73 -2.87
N ARG A 103 -15.62 19.95 -2.90
CA ARG A 103 -15.64 20.78 -4.10
C ARG A 103 -14.22 21.22 -4.47
N GLN A 104 -13.89 21.21 -5.75
CA GLN A 104 -12.58 21.60 -6.27
C GLN A 104 -12.15 23.01 -5.79
N GLY A 105 -13.04 23.99 -5.76
CA GLY A 105 -12.73 25.34 -5.28
C GLY A 105 -12.35 25.40 -3.78
N GLN A 106 -12.85 24.46 -2.98
CA GLN A 106 -12.47 24.33 -1.58
C GLN A 106 -11.13 23.63 -1.39
N TYR A 107 -10.77 22.73 -2.32
CA TYR A 107 -9.51 22.02 -2.28
C TYR A 107 -8.31 22.97 -2.29
N ASN A 108 -8.28 23.95 -3.18
CA ASN A 108 -7.17 24.88 -3.31
C ASN A 108 -6.89 25.72 -2.05
N SER A 109 -7.94 25.96 -1.24
CA SER A 109 -7.77 26.72 0.01
C SER A 109 -7.28 25.87 1.18
N TRP A 110 -7.52 24.56 1.15
CA TRP A 110 -7.36 23.70 2.33
C TRP A 110 -6.32 22.59 2.16
N SER A 111 -6.01 22.22 0.92
CA SER A 111 -5.13 21.06 0.65
C SER A 111 -3.75 21.13 1.28
N GLN A 112 -3.22 22.34 1.42
CA GLN A 112 -1.85 22.57 1.89
C GLN A 112 -1.60 22.20 3.37
N GLY A 113 -2.67 22.04 4.15
CA GLY A 113 -2.55 21.70 5.58
C GLY A 113 -2.63 20.20 5.88
N TYR A 114 -3.22 19.42 4.98
CA TYR A 114 -3.42 17.99 5.18
C TYR A 114 -2.15 17.17 5.03
N SER A 115 -2.11 16.01 5.69
CA SER A 115 -1.01 15.05 5.56
C SER A 115 -0.80 14.61 4.12
N CYS A 116 0.45 14.48 3.74
CA CYS A 116 0.87 14.06 2.42
C CYS A 116 1.69 12.77 2.49
N MET A 117 1.86 12.11 1.36
CA MET A 117 2.77 10.97 1.26
C MET A 117 4.21 11.45 1.49
N LYS A 118 4.93 10.72 2.32
CA LYS A 118 6.35 10.94 2.60
C LYS A 118 7.17 10.22 1.54
N VAL A 119 7.51 10.94 0.49
CA VAL A 119 8.22 10.42 -0.68
C VAL A 119 9.20 11.47 -1.21
N THR A 120 10.37 11.01 -1.66
CA THR A 120 11.41 11.85 -2.25
C THR A 120 11.47 11.68 -3.77
N VAL A 121 12.17 12.60 -4.43
CA VAL A 121 12.37 12.62 -5.89
C VAL A 121 12.97 11.32 -6.42
N SER A 122 13.85 10.70 -5.65
CA SER A 122 14.65 9.52 -6.06
C SER A 122 14.14 8.19 -5.51
N ASP A 123 13.07 8.19 -4.72
CA ASP A 123 12.52 6.94 -4.15
C ASP A 123 12.02 6.02 -5.26
N ASN A 124 12.41 4.76 -5.21
CA ASN A 124 11.90 3.76 -6.12
C ASN A 124 10.43 3.44 -5.81
N MET A 125 9.69 3.11 -6.85
CA MET A 125 8.28 2.76 -6.72
C MET A 125 8.11 1.26 -6.54
N LEU A 126 7.56 0.83 -5.42
CA LEU A 126 7.19 -0.56 -5.18
C LEU A 126 5.94 -0.91 -6.02
N ILE A 127 6.11 -1.81 -6.99
CA ILE A 127 5.05 -2.24 -7.91
C ILE A 127 4.39 -3.54 -7.47
N PHE A 128 5.17 -4.45 -6.93
CA PHE A 128 4.69 -5.76 -6.51
C PHE A 128 5.46 -6.24 -5.27
N PRO A 129 4.87 -6.07 -4.08
CA PRO A 129 5.50 -6.46 -2.83
C PRO A 129 5.45 -7.98 -2.58
N ALA A 130 6.37 -8.50 -1.78
CA ALA A 130 6.38 -9.89 -1.36
C ALA A 130 5.17 -10.22 -0.46
N SER A 131 4.72 -9.26 0.34
CA SER A 131 3.50 -9.41 1.15
C SER A 131 2.27 -9.69 0.30
N GLU A 132 2.10 -9.03 -0.86
CA GLU A 132 0.99 -9.32 -1.77
C GLU A 132 1.07 -10.73 -2.33
N VAL A 133 2.27 -11.21 -2.70
CA VAL A 133 2.46 -12.59 -3.16
C VAL A 133 2.03 -13.57 -2.08
N THR A 134 2.42 -13.31 -0.84
CA THR A 134 2.11 -14.19 0.30
C THR A 134 0.63 -14.15 0.66
N PHE A 135 -0.05 -12.99 0.57
CA PHE A 135 -1.51 -12.91 0.69
C PHE A 135 -2.23 -13.68 -0.42
N LEU A 136 -1.77 -13.61 -1.67
CA LEU A 136 -2.34 -14.39 -2.78
C LEU A 136 -2.15 -15.90 -2.57
N ARG A 137 -1.01 -16.32 -1.99
CA ARG A 137 -0.78 -17.71 -1.58
C ARG A 137 -1.74 -18.12 -0.46
N ALA A 138 -1.96 -17.27 0.54
CA ALA A 138 -2.92 -17.53 1.62
C ALA A 138 -4.34 -17.72 1.08
N GLU A 139 -4.77 -16.89 0.12
CA GLU A 139 -6.06 -17.04 -0.56
C GLU A 139 -6.15 -18.36 -1.33
N GLY A 140 -5.13 -18.73 -2.10
CA GLY A 140 -5.09 -20.02 -2.81
C GLY A 140 -5.15 -21.21 -1.84
N ALA A 141 -4.41 -21.16 -0.73
CA ALA A 141 -4.43 -22.18 0.31
C ALA A 141 -5.82 -22.32 0.98
N LEU A 142 -6.51 -21.20 1.19
CA LEU A 142 -7.89 -21.18 1.70
C LEU A 142 -8.86 -21.89 0.73
N ARG A 143 -8.59 -21.83 -0.58
CA ARG A 143 -9.33 -22.55 -1.63
C ARG A 143 -8.93 -24.03 -1.75
N GLY A 144 -8.02 -24.53 -0.94
CA GLY A 144 -7.52 -25.90 -0.95
C GLY A 144 -6.46 -26.18 -2.03
N TRP A 145 -5.79 -25.13 -2.53
CA TRP A 145 -4.70 -25.28 -3.50
C TRP A 145 -3.36 -25.47 -2.79
N ASN A 146 -2.40 -26.12 -3.46
CA ASN A 146 -1.05 -26.32 -2.93
C ASN A 146 -0.21 -25.04 -3.08
N MET A 147 -0.21 -24.21 -2.06
CA MET A 147 0.44 -22.91 -2.09
C MET A 147 1.69 -22.83 -1.19
N GLY A 148 2.24 -23.99 -0.77
CA GLY A 148 3.46 -24.06 0.03
C GLY A 148 3.27 -23.70 1.51
N GLY A 149 2.04 -23.70 2.03
CA GLY A 149 1.74 -23.44 3.43
C GLY A 149 0.25 -23.45 3.73
N THR A 150 -0.12 -23.38 5.00
CA THR A 150 -1.53 -23.25 5.39
C THR A 150 -2.01 -21.81 5.20
N ALA A 151 -3.31 -21.63 4.95
CA ALA A 151 -3.89 -20.29 4.79
C ALA A 151 -3.58 -19.36 5.97
N LYS A 152 -3.66 -19.88 7.21
CA LYS A 152 -3.36 -19.11 8.41
C LYS A 152 -1.90 -18.68 8.48
N ALA A 153 -0.96 -19.62 8.31
CA ALA A 153 0.46 -19.32 8.40
C ALA A 153 0.90 -18.32 7.34
N LEU A 154 0.43 -18.50 6.09
CA LEU A 154 0.72 -17.57 4.99
C LEU A 154 0.11 -16.19 5.22
N TYR A 155 -1.09 -16.12 5.82
CA TYR A 155 -1.70 -14.83 6.15
C TYR A 155 -0.89 -14.08 7.22
N GLU A 156 -0.50 -14.77 8.30
CA GLU A 156 0.31 -14.18 9.38
C GLU A 156 1.69 -13.73 8.87
N GLU A 157 2.32 -14.53 8.02
CA GLU A 157 3.57 -14.17 7.32
C GLU A 157 3.40 -12.92 6.44
N ALA A 158 2.33 -12.85 5.66
CA ALA A 158 2.04 -11.72 4.78
C ALA A 158 1.83 -10.42 5.57
N VAL A 159 1.14 -10.50 6.72
CA VAL A 159 1.01 -9.34 7.63
C VAL A 159 2.37 -8.89 8.12
N SER A 160 3.23 -9.79 8.60
CA SER A 160 4.58 -9.45 9.05
C SER A 160 5.40 -8.79 7.93
N LEU A 161 5.43 -9.39 6.73
CA LEU A 161 6.11 -8.82 5.57
C LEU A 161 5.63 -7.40 5.24
N SER A 162 4.32 -7.14 5.36
CA SER A 162 3.76 -5.82 5.07
C SER A 162 4.25 -4.69 6.00
N PHE A 163 4.76 -5.04 7.19
CA PHE A 163 5.40 -4.09 8.10
C PHE A 163 6.89 -3.87 7.79
N ASP A 164 7.53 -4.82 7.13
CA ASP A 164 8.95 -4.74 6.75
C ASP A 164 9.17 -4.07 5.39
N GLU A 165 8.11 -3.98 4.56
CA GLU A 165 8.12 -3.32 3.24
C GLU A 165 7.90 -1.82 3.41
N ARG A 166 9.02 -1.07 3.36
CA ARG A 166 9.05 0.39 3.57
C ARG A 166 9.55 1.13 2.33
#